data_d2b05c703353131cefe3cdee976d6d33
#
_entry.id   d2b05c703353131cefe3cdee976d6d33
#
_cell.length_a   1.000
_cell.length_b   1.000
_cell.length_c   1.000
_cell.angle_alpha   90.00
_cell.angle_beta   90.00
_cell.angle_gamma   90.00
#
_symmetry.space_group_name_H-M   'P 1'
#
loop_
_entity.id
_entity.type
_entity.pdbx_description
1 polymer ?
#
loop_
_entity_poly.entity_id
_entity_poly.type
_entity_poly.pdbx_seq_one_letter_code
_entity_poly.pdbx_strand_id
1 'polypeptide(L)'
;AASADEADVYGFLNQPPVEQVRRIYTIDEVKRSSRLRDSVRRLEIGDLTFDTGKATISRNQVGSLSSVADAMQKMLQRNPGEVFLIEGHTDAVGSDVSNLVLSDQRASTVARILSDFYDIPPENLVTQGYGERYLKVKTEAAEPLNRRVVVKRITPLISYASAK
;
A
#
# COMPACT_ATOMS: atom_id res chain seq x y z
N ALA A 1 -1.37 -1.09 -16.70
CA ALA A 1 -1.21 0.36 -16.59
C ALA A 1 0.26 0.74 -16.73
N ALA A 2 0.53 1.87 -17.33
CA ALA A 2 1.90 2.38 -17.40
C ALA A 2 2.43 2.69 -16.01
N SER A 3 3.73 2.49 -15.79
CA SER A 3 4.39 2.91 -14.56
C SER A 3 4.27 4.42 -14.39
N ALA A 4 3.87 4.87 -13.23
CA ALA A 4 3.91 6.29 -12.89
C ALA A 4 5.37 6.71 -12.70
N ASP A 5 5.74 7.88 -13.18
CA ASP A 5 7.05 8.42 -12.87
C ASP A 5 7.09 8.95 -11.43
N GLU A 6 8.28 9.28 -10.94
CA GLU A 6 8.50 9.72 -9.58
C GLU A 6 7.69 10.97 -9.22
N ALA A 7 7.63 11.95 -10.13
CA ALA A 7 6.93 13.21 -9.87
C ALA A 7 5.42 13.00 -9.73
N ASP A 8 4.85 12.14 -10.59
CA ASP A 8 3.42 11.82 -10.54
C ASP A 8 3.05 11.07 -9.27
N VAL A 9 3.87 10.11 -8.86
CA VAL A 9 3.66 9.34 -7.63
C VAL A 9 3.75 10.25 -6.41
N TYR A 10 4.77 11.10 -6.34
CA TYR A 10 4.94 12.04 -5.24
C TYR A 10 3.72 12.96 -5.10
N GLY A 11 3.31 13.59 -6.22
CA GLY A 11 2.17 14.51 -6.22
C GLY A 11 0.87 13.83 -5.81
N PHE A 12 0.65 12.61 -6.29
CA PHE A 12 -0.57 11.86 -5.98
C PHE A 12 -0.63 11.46 -4.50
N LEU A 13 0.44 10.86 -3.96
CA LEU A 13 0.46 10.44 -2.56
C LEU A 13 0.44 11.62 -1.59
N ASN A 14 0.99 12.76 -2.00
CA ASN A 14 1.04 13.94 -1.15
C ASN A 14 -0.25 14.79 -1.19
N GLN A 15 -1.26 14.37 -1.95
CA GLN A 15 -2.54 15.07 -1.94
C GLN A 15 -3.20 14.98 -0.57
N PRO A 16 -3.92 16.03 -0.15
CA PRO A 16 -4.64 15.99 1.11
C PRO A 16 -5.74 14.93 1.08
N PRO A 17 -6.19 14.46 2.25
CA PRO A 17 -7.32 13.53 2.33
C PRO A 17 -8.56 14.10 1.62
N VAL A 18 -9.37 13.22 1.02
CA VAL A 18 -10.62 13.62 0.36
C VAL A 18 -11.69 14.06 1.35
N GLU A 19 -11.56 13.65 2.61
CA GLU A 19 -12.41 14.11 3.71
C GLU A 19 -11.58 14.95 4.69
N GLN A 20 -12.21 15.91 5.34
CA GLN A 20 -11.55 16.70 6.37
C GLN A 20 -11.26 15.81 7.58
N VAL A 21 -10.00 15.78 8.02
CA VAL A 21 -9.58 15.04 9.21
C VAL A 21 -9.86 15.90 10.43
N ARG A 22 -10.73 15.40 11.34
CA ARG A 22 -11.18 16.13 12.53
C ARG A 22 -10.44 15.76 13.80
N ARG A 23 -9.73 14.63 13.80
CA ARG A 23 -8.91 14.17 14.91
C ARG A 23 -7.77 13.31 14.41
N ILE A 24 -6.82 13.02 15.30
CA ILE A 24 -5.76 12.07 15.05
C ILE A 24 -6.27 10.66 15.37
N TYR A 25 -5.96 9.73 14.49
CA TYR A 25 -6.28 8.32 14.67
C TYR A 25 -5.01 7.53 14.97
N THR A 26 -5.18 6.38 15.61
CA THR A 26 -4.06 5.43 15.76
C THR A 26 -3.87 4.64 14.47
N ILE A 27 -2.70 4.04 14.31
CA ILE A 27 -2.43 3.15 13.18
C ILE A 27 -3.44 2.00 13.15
N ASP A 28 -3.75 1.40 14.31
CA ASP A 28 -4.74 0.33 14.39
C ASP A 28 -6.13 0.76 13.96
N GLU A 29 -6.56 1.95 14.36
CA GLU A 29 -7.84 2.49 13.91
C GLU A 29 -7.88 2.64 12.38
N VAL A 30 -6.81 3.15 11.79
CA VAL A 30 -6.70 3.29 10.33
C VAL A 30 -6.75 1.92 9.65
N LYS A 31 -6.01 0.94 10.15
CA LYS A 31 -6.02 -0.42 9.59
C LYS A 31 -7.40 -1.06 9.61
N ARG A 32 -8.21 -0.78 10.63
CA ARG A 32 -9.54 -1.40 10.82
C ARG A 32 -10.66 -0.65 10.10
N SER A 33 -10.46 0.58 9.70
CA SER A 33 -11.52 1.41 9.13
C SER A 33 -11.30 1.65 7.65
N SER A 34 -12.11 1.01 6.81
CA SER A 34 -12.09 1.26 5.37
C SER A 34 -12.43 2.72 5.06
N ARG A 35 -13.33 3.33 5.82
CA ARG A 35 -13.68 4.74 5.64
C ARG A 35 -12.46 5.65 5.80
N LEU A 36 -11.65 5.42 6.83
CA LEU A 36 -10.43 6.19 7.04
C LEU A 36 -9.41 5.94 5.92
N ARG A 37 -9.20 4.69 5.55
CA ARG A 37 -8.26 4.35 4.48
C ARG A 37 -8.69 4.92 3.13
N ASP A 38 -9.98 4.98 2.87
CA ASP A 38 -10.50 5.53 1.62
C ASP A 38 -10.50 7.06 1.59
N SER A 39 -10.30 7.72 2.73
CA SER A 39 -10.19 9.18 2.81
C SER A 39 -8.87 9.71 2.27
N VAL A 40 -7.84 8.87 2.19
CA VAL A 40 -6.55 9.22 1.57
C VAL A 40 -6.45 8.57 0.20
N ARG A 41 -5.60 9.13 -0.65
CA ARG A 41 -5.42 8.61 -2.00
C ARG A 41 -4.72 7.26 -1.96
N ARG A 42 -5.17 6.35 -2.81
CA ARG A 42 -4.59 5.03 -2.96
C ARG A 42 -3.77 4.97 -4.25
N LEU A 43 -2.63 4.31 -4.20
CA LEU A 43 -1.82 4.02 -5.37
C LEU A 43 -1.67 2.51 -5.50
N GLU A 44 -2.20 1.95 -6.58
CA GLU A 44 -1.96 0.55 -6.90
C GLU A 44 -0.62 0.43 -7.63
N ILE A 45 0.16 -0.58 -7.26
CA ILE A 45 1.42 -0.86 -7.93
C ILE A 45 1.09 -1.78 -9.12
N GLY A 46 0.77 -1.19 -10.27
CA GLY A 46 0.19 -1.88 -11.41
C GLY A 46 1.12 -2.86 -12.12
N ASP A 47 2.44 -2.66 -12.03
CA ASP A 47 3.41 -3.55 -12.64
C ASP A 47 3.83 -4.70 -11.71
N LEU A 48 3.23 -4.76 -10.54
CA LEU A 48 3.53 -5.76 -9.54
C LEU A 48 2.36 -6.72 -9.43
N THR A 49 2.53 -7.94 -9.93
CA THR A 49 1.50 -8.97 -9.89
C THR A 49 2.02 -10.20 -9.17
N PHE A 50 1.10 -10.90 -8.52
CA PHE A 50 1.37 -12.16 -7.84
C PHE A 50 0.61 -13.28 -8.51
N ASP A 51 1.26 -14.41 -8.69
CA ASP A 51 0.56 -15.61 -9.12
C ASP A 51 -0.39 -16.10 -8.02
N THR A 52 -1.40 -16.87 -8.43
CA THR A 52 -2.37 -17.41 -7.47
C THR A 52 -1.64 -18.20 -6.37
N GLY A 53 -1.94 -17.85 -5.12
CA GLY A 53 -1.37 -18.51 -3.94
C GLY A 53 0.07 -18.15 -3.62
N LYS A 54 0.67 -17.18 -4.31
CA LYS A 54 2.07 -16.80 -4.10
C LYS A 54 2.22 -15.37 -3.59
N ALA A 55 3.25 -15.16 -2.77
CA ALA A 55 3.62 -13.84 -2.24
C ALA A 55 5.06 -13.47 -2.60
N THR A 56 5.66 -14.15 -3.59
CA THR A 56 7.00 -13.86 -4.05
C THR A 56 6.97 -12.98 -5.30
N ILE A 57 8.00 -12.17 -5.45
CA ILE A 57 8.17 -11.25 -6.58
C ILE A 57 9.45 -11.64 -7.30
N SER A 58 9.38 -11.71 -8.63
CA SER A 58 10.56 -11.98 -9.44
C SER A 58 11.51 -10.78 -9.43
N ARG A 59 12.79 -11.05 -9.71
CA ARG A 59 13.84 -10.04 -9.68
C ARG A 59 13.58 -8.88 -10.65
N ASN A 60 13.00 -9.14 -11.80
CA ASN A 60 12.66 -8.11 -12.78
C ASN A 60 11.46 -7.23 -12.37
N GLN A 61 10.67 -7.65 -11.37
CA GLN A 61 9.59 -6.83 -10.85
C GLN A 61 10.03 -5.90 -9.71
N VAL A 62 11.21 -6.14 -9.11
CA VAL A 62 11.74 -5.27 -8.05
C VAL A 62 11.89 -3.84 -8.56
N GLY A 63 12.34 -3.65 -9.80
CA GLY A 63 12.50 -2.33 -10.40
C GLY A 63 11.19 -1.56 -10.58
N SER A 64 10.05 -2.23 -10.60
CA SER A 64 8.75 -1.55 -10.74
C SER A 64 8.38 -0.72 -9.50
N LEU A 65 9.09 -0.91 -8.38
CA LEU A 65 8.88 -0.16 -7.16
C LEU A 65 9.73 1.13 -7.08
N SER A 66 10.61 1.39 -8.05
CA SER A 66 11.56 2.50 -7.96
C SER A 66 10.88 3.87 -7.87
N SER A 67 9.85 4.13 -8.67
CA SER A 67 9.14 5.43 -8.65
C SER A 67 8.45 5.67 -7.31
N VAL A 68 7.85 4.62 -6.74
CA VAL A 68 7.20 4.69 -5.43
C VAL A 68 8.26 4.94 -4.35
N ALA A 69 9.36 4.21 -4.39
CA ALA A 69 10.45 4.34 -3.42
C ALA A 69 11.08 5.73 -3.47
N ASP A 70 11.34 6.26 -4.65
CA ASP A 70 11.92 7.60 -4.82
C ASP A 70 10.99 8.68 -4.27
N ALA A 71 9.69 8.55 -4.52
CA ALA A 71 8.69 9.47 -3.95
C ALA A 71 8.65 9.38 -2.42
N MET A 72 8.69 8.17 -1.87
CA MET A 72 8.73 7.96 -0.43
C MET A 72 9.98 8.59 0.20
N GLN A 73 11.15 8.39 -0.42
CA GLN A 73 12.41 8.97 0.07
C GLN A 73 12.35 10.49 0.13
N LYS A 74 11.78 11.13 -0.88
CA LYS A 74 11.59 12.59 -0.88
C LYS A 74 10.67 13.06 0.23
N MET A 75 9.57 12.35 0.45
CA MET A 75 8.64 12.67 1.54
C MET A 75 9.32 12.52 2.89
N LEU A 76 10.11 11.47 3.08
CA LEU A 76 10.84 11.21 4.32
C LEU A 76 11.94 12.24 4.60
N GLN A 77 12.57 12.80 3.56
CA GLN A 77 13.52 13.90 3.72
C GLN A 77 12.86 15.16 4.29
N ARG A 78 11.61 15.41 3.92
CA ARG A 78 10.83 16.56 4.40
C ARG A 78 10.20 16.30 5.77
N ASN A 79 9.79 15.06 6.04
CA ASN A 79 9.19 14.65 7.29
C ASN A 79 9.59 13.21 7.61
N PRO A 80 10.59 13.00 8.50
CA PRO A 80 11.00 11.65 8.88
C PRO A 80 9.92 10.83 9.59
N GLY A 81 8.84 11.48 10.04
CA GLY A 81 7.71 10.82 10.68
C GLY A 81 6.64 10.30 9.73
N GLU A 82 6.86 10.35 8.42
CA GLU A 82 5.91 9.81 7.44
C GLU A 82 5.62 8.33 7.70
N VAL A 83 4.35 7.94 7.51
CA VAL A 83 3.95 6.54 7.61
C VAL A 83 3.16 6.16 6.37
N PHE A 84 3.56 5.06 5.76
CA PHE A 84 2.90 4.50 4.59
C PHE A 84 2.29 3.15 4.95
N LEU A 85 1.02 2.96 4.64
CA LEU A 85 0.33 1.69 4.80
C LEU A 85 0.41 0.93 3.46
N ILE A 86 0.92 -0.30 3.54
CA ILE A 86 0.98 -1.21 2.41
C ILE A 86 -0.11 -2.26 2.61
N GLU A 87 -1.10 -2.26 1.73
CA GLU A 87 -2.24 -3.17 1.78
C GLU A 87 -2.05 -4.30 0.79
N GLY A 88 -2.15 -5.53 1.27
CA GLY A 88 -2.18 -6.70 0.41
C GLY A 88 -3.60 -7.17 0.15
N HIS A 89 -3.86 -7.63 -1.07
CA HIS A 89 -5.17 -8.12 -1.49
C HIS A 89 -5.04 -9.41 -2.30
N THR A 90 -6.09 -10.23 -2.26
CA THR A 90 -6.18 -11.48 -3.02
C THR A 90 -7.42 -11.49 -3.89
N ASP A 91 -7.47 -12.43 -4.84
CA ASP A 91 -8.74 -12.83 -5.43
C ASP A 91 -9.52 -13.72 -4.45
N ALA A 92 -10.69 -14.15 -4.86
CA ALA A 92 -11.60 -14.93 -4.00
C ALA A 92 -11.38 -16.44 -4.08
N VAL A 93 -10.30 -16.89 -4.71
CA VAL A 93 -9.96 -18.31 -4.78
C VAL A 93 -9.34 -18.75 -3.45
N GLY A 94 -9.83 -19.87 -2.91
CA GLY A 94 -9.36 -20.40 -1.64
C GLY A 94 -10.18 -19.94 -0.46
N SER A 95 -9.75 -20.26 0.76
CA SER A 95 -10.45 -19.87 1.97
C SER A 95 -10.17 -18.43 2.36
N ASP A 96 -11.11 -17.80 3.07
CA ASP A 96 -10.96 -16.46 3.59
C ASP A 96 -9.73 -16.33 4.51
N VAL A 97 -9.50 -17.32 5.39
CA VAL A 97 -8.35 -17.33 6.30
C VAL A 97 -7.04 -17.41 5.53
N SER A 98 -6.95 -18.35 4.56
CA SER A 98 -5.74 -18.47 3.73
C SER A 98 -5.44 -17.18 2.97
N ASN A 99 -6.47 -16.51 2.47
CA ASN A 99 -6.31 -15.25 1.73
C ASN A 99 -5.89 -14.10 2.63
N LEU A 100 -6.34 -14.06 3.89
CA LEU A 100 -5.83 -13.08 4.85
C LEU A 100 -4.33 -13.25 5.08
N VAL A 101 -3.88 -14.49 5.32
CA VAL A 101 -2.45 -14.79 5.51
C VAL A 101 -1.65 -14.43 4.27
N LEU A 102 -2.12 -14.85 3.10
CA LEU A 102 -1.43 -14.59 1.83
C LEU A 102 -1.32 -13.09 1.55
N SER A 103 -2.37 -12.32 1.80
CA SER A 103 -2.35 -10.88 1.59
C SER A 103 -1.41 -10.17 2.56
N ASP A 104 -1.32 -10.61 3.80
CA ASP A 104 -0.30 -10.11 4.73
C ASP A 104 1.11 -10.38 4.21
N GLN A 105 1.36 -11.57 3.69
CA GLN A 105 2.66 -11.94 3.12
C GLN A 105 3.00 -11.08 1.92
N ARG A 106 2.04 -10.77 1.06
CA ARG A 106 2.25 -9.89 -0.10
C ARG A 106 2.62 -8.48 0.32
N ALA A 107 1.90 -7.93 1.28
CA ALA A 107 2.22 -6.61 1.84
C ALA A 107 3.62 -6.61 2.46
N SER A 108 3.96 -7.62 3.24
CA SER A 108 5.26 -7.75 3.88
C SER A 108 6.41 -7.91 2.87
N THR A 109 6.17 -8.62 1.76
CA THR A 109 7.15 -8.76 0.69
C THR A 109 7.49 -7.40 0.08
N VAL A 110 6.48 -6.60 -0.22
CA VAL A 110 6.69 -5.26 -0.78
C VAL A 110 7.42 -4.36 0.22
N ALA A 111 7.01 -4.37 1.49
CA ALA A 111 7.68 -3.59 2.53
C ALA A 111 9.16 -3.95 2.67
N ARG A 112 9.47 -5.25 2.63
CA ARG A 112 10.85 -5.74 2.72
C ARG A 112 11.68 -5.28 1.55
N ILE A 113 11.14 -5.31 0.33
CA ILE A 113 11.84 -4.83 -0.86
C ILE A 113 12.10 -3.33 -0.75
N LEU A 114 11.11 -2.55 -0.34
CA LEU A 114 11.27 -1.11 -0.15
C LEU A 114 12.39 -0.80 0.86
N SER A 115 12.48 -1.58 1.94
CA SER A 115 13.52 -1.39 2.94
C SER A 115 14.88 -1.89 2.50
N ASP A 116 14.95 -3.09 1.93
CA ASP A 116 16.22 -3.75 1.62
C ASP A 116 16.88 -3.19 0.35
N PHE A 117 16.09 -2.83 -0.67
CA PHE A 117 16.63 -2.37 -1.96
C PHE A 117 16.56 -0.87 -2.15
N TYR A 118 15.67 -0.19 -1.43
CA TYR A 118 15.44 1.24 -1.62
C TYR A 118 15.64 2.06 -0.35
N ASP A 119 16.15 1.46 0.71
CA ASP A 119 16.52 2.13 1.96
C ASP A 119 15.37 2.88 2.66
N ILE A 120 14.14 2.45 2.46
CA ILE A 120 13.02 2.99 3.22
C ILE A 120 13.07 2.41 4.64
N PRO A 121 13.14 3.25 5.69
CA PRO A 121 13.22 2.72 7.05
C PRO A 121 11.98 1.88 7.39
N PRO A 122 12.16 0.67 7.95
CA PRO A 122 11.01 -0.19 8.28
C PRO A 122 9.98 0.45 9.20
N GLU A 123 10.39 1.33 10.10
CA GLU A 123 9.50 2.01 11.02
C GLU A 123 8.53 2.98 10.34
N ASN A 124 8.80 3.37 9.10
CA ASN A 124 7.92 4.23 8.31
C ASN A 124 6.92 3.44 7.46
N LEU A 125 6.99 2.11 7.51
CA LEU A 125 6.12 1.22 6.75
C LEU A 125 5.27 0.39 7.70
N VAL A 126 3.96 0.37 7.47
CA VAL A 126 3.05 -0.56 8.13
C VAL A 126 2.36 -1.39 7.09
N THR A 127 2.06 -2.63 7.41
CA THR A 127 1.48 -3.60 6.47
C THR A 127 0.20 -4.17 7.02
N GLN A 128 -0.75 -4.47 6.14
CA GLN A 128 -1.97 -5.16 6.51
C GLN A 128 -2.51 -5.93 5.31
N GLY A 129 -2.84 -7.17 5.52
CA GLY A 129 -3.59 -7.96 4.56
C GLY A 129 -5.09 -7.84 4.80
N TYR A 130 -5.85 -7.74 3.73
CA TYR A 130 -7.31 -7.67 3.78
C TYR A 130 -7.96 -8.87 3.08
N GLY A 131 -7.13 -9.78 2.55
CA GLY A 131 -7.63 -10.95 1.85
C GLY A 131 -8.50 -10.58 0.66
N GLU A 132 -9.64 -11.24 0.56
CA GLU A 132 -10.62 -11.02 -0.52
C GLU A 132 -11.71 -10.02 -0.16
N ARG A 133 -11.58 -9.30 0.96
CA ARG A 133 -12.65 -8.42 1.48
C ARG A 133 -12.94 -7.22 0.60
N TYR A 134 -11.96 -6.76 -0.17
CA TYR A 134 -12.08 -5.54 -0.99
C TYR A 134 -11.71 -5.85 -2.43
N LEU A 135 -12.50 -6.69 -3.08
CA LEU A 135 -12.28 -7.08 -4.47
C LEU A 135 -12.41 -5.87 -5.40
N LYS A 136 -11.45 -5.69 -6.29
CA LYS A 136 -11.52 -4.70 -7.36
C LYS A 136 -12.49 -5.17 -8.45
N VAL A 137 -12.45 -6.45 -8.78
CA VAL A 137 -13.39 -7.10 -9.67
C VAL A 137 -14.19 -8.09 -8.85
N LYS A 138 -15.50 -7.93 -8.79
CA LYS A 138 -16.37 -8.76 -7.94
C LYS A 138 -16.65 -10.08 -8.64
N THR A 139 -15.79 -11.05 -8.42
CA THR A 139 -15.91 -12.41 -8.95
C THR A 139 -15.30 -13.39 -7.95
N GLU A 140 -15.81 -14.62 -7.93
CA GLU A 140 -15.23 -15.71 -7.14
C GLU A 140 -14.12 -16.46 -7.90
N ALA A 141 -13.98 -16.17 -9.20
CA ALA A 141 -12.94 -16.77 -10.02
C ALA A 141 -11.58 -16.13 -9.76
N ALA A 142 -10.52 -16.79 -10.20
CA ALA A 142 -9.19 -16.20 -10.21
C ALA A 142 -9.19 -14.95 -11.07
N GLU A 143 -8.67 -13.86 -10.51
CA GLU A 143 -8.67 -12.56 -11.18
C GLU A 143 -7.38 -11.81 -10.86
N PRO A 144 -6.50 -11.60 -11.86
CA PRO A 144 -5.23 -10.92 -11.61
C PRO A 144 -5.37 -9.52 -11.01
N LEU A 145 -6.40 -8.76 -11.37
CA LEU A 145 -6.62 -7.41 -10.85
C LEU A 145 -6.94 -7.38 -9.35
N ASN A 146 -7.39 -8.49 -8.80
CA ASN A 146 -7.64 -8.62 -7.35
C ASN A 146 -6.38 -8.98 -6.58
N ARG A 147 -5.37 -9.56 -7.23
CA ARG A 147 -4.09 -9.93 -6.64
C ARG A 147 -3.13 -8.74 -6.70
N ARG A 148 -3.27 -7.83 -5.77
CA ARG A 148 -2.59 -6.52 -5.83
C ARG A 148 -2.07 -6.06 -4.50
N VAL A 149 -1.21 -5.06 -4.55
CA VAL A 149 -0.74 -4.30 -3.39
C VAL A 149 -1.08 -2.83 -3.63
N VAL A 150 -1.54 -2.18 -2.57
CA VAL A 150 -1.92 -0.77 -2.59
C VAL A 150 -1.08 -0.04 -1.55
N VAL A 151 -0.58 1.13 -1.89
CA VAL A 151 0.17 1.99 -0.97
C VAL A 151 -0.69 3.21 -0.64
N LYS A 152 -0.77 3.55 0.65
CA LYS A 152 -1.48 4.74 1.14
C LYS A 152 -0.57 5.52 2.08
N ARG A 153 -0.48 6.82 1.88
CA ARG A 153 0.18 7.70 2.83
C ARG A 153 -0.81 8.04 3.93
N ILE A 154 -0.65 7.43 5.10
CA ILE A 154 -1.61 7.60 6.20
C ILE A 154 -1.19 8.68 7.21
N THR A 155 -0.07 9.33 6.99
CA THR A 155 0.45 10.39 7.89
C THR A 155 -0.61 11.45 8.24
N PRO A 156 -1.42 11.96 7.29
CA PRO A 156 -2.44 12.97 7.64
C PRO A 156 -3.51 12.48 8.61
N LEU A 157 -3.70 11.16 8.72
CA LEU A 157 -4.69 10.57 9.63
C LEU A 157 -4.15 10.38 11.05
N ILE A 158 -2.82 10.29 11.19
CA ILE A 158 -2.18 9.94 12.46
C ILE A 158 -1.32 11.08 13.03
N SER A 159 -1.23 12.21 12.33
CA SER A 159 -0.40 13.35 12.77
C SER A 159 -0.97 14.69 12.27
N TYR A 160 -1.10 15.64 13.16
CA TYR A 160 -1.52 17.01 12.80
C TYR A 160 -0.51 17.73 11.91
N ALA A 161 0.78 17.47 12.09
CA ALA A 161 1.84 18.12 11.32
C ALA A 161 1.72 17.85 9.81
N SER A 162 1.10 16.74 9.43
CA SER A 162 0.96 16.30 8.03
C SER A 162 -0.36 16.74 7.40
N ALA A 163 -1.27 17.31 8.17
CA ALA A 163 -2.57 17.77 7.67
C ALA A 163 -2.48 19.17 7.01
N LYS A 164 -1.29 19.77 7.01
CA LYS A 164 -1.04 21.06 6.40
C LYS A 164 -0.71 20.93 4.92
#